data_dfc7fd28fcc52fadf97dae4a18bda0d3
#
_entry.id   dfc7fd28fcc52fadf97dae4a18bda0d3
#
_cell.length_a   1.000
_cell.length_b   1.000
_cell.length_c   1.000
_cell.angle_alpha   90.00
_cell.angle_beta   90.00
_cell.angle_gamma   90.00
#
_symmetry.space_group_name_H-M   'P 1'
#
loop_
_entity.id
_entity.type
_entity.pdbx_description
1 polymer ?
#
loop_
_entity_poly.entity_id
_entity_poly.type
_entity_poly.pdbx_seq_one_letter_code
_entity_poly.pdbx_strand_id
1 'polypeptide(L)'
;MNIKEMAHTSHAGLVITSLDEGDVTALTSDYLLNQLHTHGYLILRGFRHSIADFSERVRSTSSRISLDPARSFDGDTAQKVDAGYDKVGLHCENGNSPFWPDLCWFYCQKAPTQGSQTTVCDGKAVYEHMNAAQRAAFTSQDIVYSRRVDEKKWKTYALHALAGQPGAPTTIDDITLEHLYAVAQSDVGMRIDKLDDGAIRYSFQTPAIIGSRLNTKETHNFANSIFGPSNNYETPVITFADGSPIPDTLLAEMDDLCESLTVDVGWQQGDIVLIDNTRVMHGRRRIEDKDRTIFNALSYV
;
A
#
# COMPACT_ATOMS: atom_id res chain seq x y z
N MET A 1 1.03 24.75 -19.61
CA MET A 1 1.78 23.50 -19.33
C MET A 1 1.65 22.60 -20.53
N ASN A 2 2.76 22.20 -21.10
CA ASN A 2 2.82 21.32 -22.26
C ASN A 2 3.15 19.90 -21.77
N ILE A 3 2.20 18.96 -21.89
CA ILE A 3 2.35 17.58 -21.42
C ILE A 3 2.15 16.59 -22.55
N LYS A 4 2.82 15.44 -22.44
CA LYS A 4 2.62 14.27 -23.30
C LYS A 4 2.14 13.12 -22.43
N GLU A 5 1.06 12.48 -22.85
CA GLU A 5 0.53 11.26 -22.23
C GLU A 5 0.88 10.04 -23.08
N MET A 6 1.28 8.95 -22.41
CA MET A 6 1.59 7.68 -23.07
C MET A 6 1.25 6.53 -22.13
N ALA A 7 0.53 5.54 -22.65
CA ALA A 7 0.29 4.31 -21.87
C ALA A 7 1.63 3.69 -21.43
N HIS A 8 1.73 3.28 -20.15
CA HIS A 8 2.93 2.62 -19.65
C HIS A 8 2.98 1.18 -20.13
N THR A 9 1.84 0.49 -20.08
CA THR A 9 1.67 -0.87 -20.60
C THR A 9 0.39 -0.98 -21.42
N SER A 10 0.14 -2.17 -22.01
CA SER A 10 -1.12 -2.46 -22.70
C SER A 10 -2.32 -2.62 -21.75
N HIS A 11 -2.07 -2.82 -20.45
CA HIS A 11 -3.12 -3.15 -19.48
C HIS A 11 -3.42 -2.00 -18.53
N ALA A 12 -2.39 -1.29 -18.08
CA ALA A 12 -2.53 -0.25 -17.07
C ALA A 12 -1.38 0.75 -17.11
N GLY A 13 -1.56 1.85 -16.37
CA GLY A 13 -0.57 2.87 -16.19
C GLY A 13 -0.52 3.92 -17.28
N LEU A 14 -0.32 5.15 -16.85
CA LEU A 14 -0.14 6.30 -17.72
C LEU A 14 1.14 7.05 -17.31
N VAL A 15 2.02 7.28 -18.28
CA VAL A 15 3.17 8.19 -18.12
C VAL A 15 2.75 9.57 -18.61
N ILE A 16 2.77 10.54 -17.71
CA ILE A 16 2.49 11.94 -17.99
C ILE A 16 3.81 12.68 -17.92
N THR A 17 4.31 13.12 -19.09
CA THR A 17 5.62 13.77 -19.19
C THR A 17 5.42 15.27 -19.42
N SER A 18 6.05 16.11 -18.60
CA SER A 18 6.17 17.55 -18.86
C SER A 18 7.22 17.77 -19.94
N LEU A 19 6.87 18.53 -20.98
CA LEU A 19 7.78 18.88 -22.08
C LEU A 19 8.44 20.25 -21.90
N ASP A 20 8.01 21.02 -20.92
CA ASP A 20 8.46 22.38 -20.62
C ASP A 20 8.89 22.58 -19.17
N GLU A 21 9.22 21.46 -18.46
CA GLU A 21 9.57 21.45 -17.05
C GLU A 21 8.53 22.20 -16.18
N GLY A 22 7.27 22.04 -16.55
CA GLY A 22 6.15 22.65 -15.82
C GLY A 22 6.12 22.21 -14.36
N ASP A 23 5.51 23.04 -13.50
CA ASP A 23 5.37 22.74 -12.08
C ASP A 23 4.33 21.62 -11.88
N VAL A 24 4.65 20.61 -11.08
CA VAL A 24 3.74 19.49 -10.77
C VAL A 24 2.46 19.97 -10.08
N THR A 25 2.52 21.07 -9.34
CA THR A 25 1.35 21.65 -8.67
C THR A 25 0.33 22.24 -9.62
N ALA A 26 0.69 22.45 -10.88
CA ALA A 26 -0.25 22.88 -11.93
C ALA A 26 -1.18 21.74 -12.44
N LEU A 27 -0.87 20.46 -12.18
CA LEU A 27 -1.80 19.36 -12.40
C LEU A 27 -2.90 19.41 -11.33
N THR A 28 -4.15 19.51 -11.72
CA THR A 28 -5.25 19.54 -10.74
C THR A 28 -5.50 18.16 -10.12
N SER A 29 -6.03 18.13 -8.90
CA SER A 29 -6.42 16.87 -8.24
C SER A 29 -7.45 16.10 -9.05
N ASP A 30 -8.45 16.80 -9.60
CA ASP A 30 -9.47 16.20 -10.46
C ASP A 30 -8.87 15.52 -11.69
N TYR A 31 -7.89 16.19 -12.34
CA TYR A 31 -7.21 15.59 -13.48
C TYR A 31 -6.47 14.32 -13.07
N LEU A 32 -5.67 14.36 -12.00
CA LEU A 32 -4.93 13.20 -11.49
C LEU A 32 -5.85 12.04 -11.12
N LEU A 33 -6.91 12.30 -10.37
CA LEU A 33 -7.87 11.27 -9.96
C LEU A 33 -8.64 10.69 -11.15
N ASN A 34 -9.02 11.50 -12.15
CA ASN A 34 -9.66 11.02 -13.37
C ASN A 34 -8.75 10.11 -14.19
N GLN A 35 -7.46 10.48 -14.32
CA GLN A 35 -6.49 9.62 -15.01
C GLN A 35 -6.21 8.35 -14.22
N LEU A 36 -6.09 8.45 -12.89
CA LEU A 36 -5.89 7.31 -12.01
C LEU A 36 -7.05 6.30 -12.08
N HIS A 37 -8.28 6.79 -12.10
CA HIS A 37 -9.50 6.03 -12.33
C HIS A 37 -9.43 5.12 -13.55
N THR A 38 -8.89 5.66 -14.64
CA THR A 38 -8.82 4.96 -15.93
C THR A 38 -7.64 3.99 -15.94
N HIS A 39 -6.49 4.44 -15.46
CA HIS A 39 -5.21 3.77 -15.70
C HIS A 39 -4.67 2.97 -14.49
N GLY A 40 -5.25 3.12 -13.29
CA GLY A 40 -4.84 2.43 -12.06
C GLY A 40 -3.57 2.98 -11.42
N TYR A 41 -2.62 3.47 -12.18
CA TYR A 41 -1.46 4.20 -11.67
C TYR A 41 -0.93 5.21 -12.69
N LEU A 42 -0.24 6.24 -12.19
CA LEU A 42 0.34 7.32 -12.99
C LEU A 42 1.83 7.45 -12.68
N ILE A 43 2.62 7.76 -13.70
CA ILE A 43 4.03 8.16 -13.56
C ILE A 43 4.14 9.60 -14.06
N LEU A 44 4.38 10.55 -13.16
CA LEU A 44 4.60 11.96 -13.47
C LEU A 44 6.09 12.18 -13.66
N ARG A 45 6.50 12.57 -14.86
CA ARG A 45 7.90 12.65 -15.28
C ARG A 45 8.28 14.00 -15.87
N GLY A 46 9.49 14.47 -15.61
CA GLY A 46 10.00 15.71 -16.17
C GLY A 46 9.35 16.98 -15.61
N PHE A 47 8.61 16.88 -14.51
CA PHE A 47 8.09 18.04 -13.81
C PHE A 47 9.13 18.62 -12.86
N ARG A 48 9.10 19.94 -12.71
CA ARG A 48 9.89 20.62 -11.69
C ARG A 48 9.15 20.59 -10.37
N HIS A 49 9.78 20.09 -9.34
CA HIS A 49 9.26 20.10 -7.96
C HIS A 49 10.33 19.74 -6.95
N SER A 50 10.06 20.10 -5.71
CA SER A 50 10.79 19.70 -4.51
C SER A 50 10.00 18.63 -3.73
N ILE A 51 10.57 18.12 -2.65
CA ILE A 51 9.85 17.23 -1.71
C ILE A 51 8.69 17.98 -1.02
N ALA A 52 8.81 19.30 -0.83
CA ALA A 52 7.73 20.11 -0.29
C ALA A 52 6.55 20.20 -1.26
N ASP A 53 6.83 20.38 -2.56
CA ASP A 53 5.79 20.40 -3.62
C ASP A 53 5.13 19.03 -3.76
N PHE A 54 5.90 17.94 -3.63
CA PHE A 54 5.36 16.58 -3.55
C PHE A 54 4.39 16.45 -2.37
N SER A 55 4.81 16.85 -1.18
CA SER A 55 3.97 16.79 0.03
C SER A 55 2.70 17.64 -0.11
N GLU A 56 2.80 18.82 -0.72
CA GLU A 56 1.64 19.68 -1.01
C GLU A 56 0.71 19.02 -2.03
N ARG A 57 1.27 18.37 -3.06
CA ARG A 57 0.47 17.62 -4.04
C ARG A 57 -0.30 16.47 -3.39
N VAL A 58 0.33 15.72 -2.51
CA VAL A 58 -0.33 14.67 -1.74
C VAL A 58 -1.47 15.25 -0.90
N ARG A 59 -1.22 16.32 -0.13
CA ARG A 59 -2.24 16.96 0.71
C ARG A 59 -3.41 17.51 -0.10
N SER A 60 -3.15 18.21 -1.19
CA SER A 60 -4.21 18.83 -2.01
C SER A 60 -5.07 17.81 -2.77
N THR A 61 -4.57 16.58 -2.95
CA THR A 61 -5.32 15.51 -3.64
C THR A 61 -6.07 14.59 -2.66
N SER A 62 -5.85 14.77 -1.36
CA SER A 62 -6.31 13.82 -0.34
C SER A 62 -7.19 14.49 0.70
N SER A 63 -8.16 13.73 1.23
CA SER A 63 -8.98 14.16 2.38
C SER A 63 -8.24 13.98 3.70
N ARG A 64 -7.33 12.98 3.77
CA ARG A 64 -6.55 12.63 4.97
C ARG A 64 -5.24 11.93 4.59
N ILE A 65 -4.19 12.22 5.33
CA ILE A 65 -2.89 11.52 5.23
C ILE A 65 -2.89 10.36 6.24
N SER A 66 -2.38 9.20 5.79
CA SER A 66 -2.12 8.06 6.66
C SER A 66 -0.66 8.13 7.14
N LEU A 67 -0.47 8.29 8.43
CA LEU A 67 0.86 8.38 9.04
C LEU A 67 1.19 7.05 9.75
N ASP A 68 2.35 6.47 9.44
CA ASP A 68 2.89 5.35 10.19
C ASP A 68 3.88 5.87 11.24
N PRO A 69 3.53 5.84 12.54
CA PRO A 69 4.38 6.39 13.60
C PRO A 69 5.71 5.63 13.78
N ALA A 70 5.87 4.45 13.16
CA ALA A 70 7.10 3.67 13.22
C ALA A 70 8.15 4.10 12.18
N ARG A 71 7.80 5.03 11.27
CA ARG A 71 8.70 5.50 10.20
C ARG A 71 9.20 6.91 10.46
N SER A 72 10.35 7.24 9.87
CA SER A 72 10.86 8.61 9.84
C SER A 72 10.23 9.38 8.68
N PHE A 73 9.88 10.63 8.95
CA PHE A 73 9.25 11.52 7.99
C PHE A 73 10.21 12.61 7.54
N ASP A 74 10.06 13.06 6.30
CA ASP A 74 10.51 14.36 5.83
C ASP A 74 9.29 15.30 5.88
N GLY A 75 9.26 16.16 6.88
CA GLY A 75 8.05 16.92 7.21
C GLY A 75 6.96 16.06 7.86
N ASP A 76 5.72 16.24 7.42
CA ASP A 76 4.50 15.62 7.96
C ASP A 76 3.78 14.68 6.99
N THR A 77 4.37 14.36 5.85
CA THR A 77 3.71 13.61 4.77
C THR A 77 4.60 12.54 4.17
N ALA A 78 5.82 12.87 3.80
CA ALA A 78 6.71 11.98 3.06
C ALA A 78 7.53 11.09 4.01
N GLN A 79 7.59 9.80 3.73
CA GLN A 79 8.34 8.80 4.50
C GLN A 79 9.43 8.19 3.63
N LYS A 80 10.65 8.07 4.15
CA LYS A 80 11.73 7.43 3.41
C LYS A 80 11.53 5.92 3.30
N VAL A 81 11.71 5.38 2.09
CA VAL A 81 11.63 3.94 1.83
C VAL A 81 13.02 3.33 2.00
N ASP A 82 13.35 2.91 3.22
CA ASP A 82 14.68 2.40 3.61
C ASP A 82 14.66 1.04 4.33
N ALA A 83 13.50 0.38 4.44
CA ALA A 83 13.36 -0.90 5.12
C ALA A 83 13.95 -2.06 4.29
N GLY A 84 15.16 -2.49 4.66
CA GLY A 84 15.84 -3.68 4.12
C GLY A 84 16.26 -3.55 2.64
N TYR A 85 16.96 -4.58 2.14
CA TYR A 85 17.49 -4.61 0.78
C TYR A 85 16.90 -5.73 -0.09
N ASP A 86 16.15 -6.65 0.49
CA ASP A 86 15.60 -7.79 -0.23
C ASP A 86 14.42 -7.41 -1.13
N LYS A 87 14.06 -8.31 -2.05
CA LYS A 87 12.81 -8.21 -2.83
C LYS A 87 11.64 -8.06 -1.86
N VAL A 88 10.72 -7.18 -2.20
CA VAL A 88 9.42 -7.05 -1.52
C VAL A 88 8.36 -7.55 -2.48
N GLY A 89 7.60 -8.55 -2.07
CA GLY A 89 6.52 -9.12 -2.87
C GLY A 89 5.38 -8.13 -3.11
N LEU A 90 4.54 -8.45 -4.06
CA LEU A 90 3.40 -7.62 -4.43
C LEU A 90 2.40 -7.48 -3.28
N HIS A 91 1.99 -6.26 -3.00
CA HIS A 91 1.00 -5.95 -1.96
C HIS A 91 0.32 -4.62 -2.21
N CYS A 92 -0.86 -4.47 -1.65
CA CYS A 92 -1.44 -3.17 -1.39
C CYS A 92 -0.95 -2.67 -0.04
N GLU A 93 -0.54 -1.43 0.05
CA GLU A 93 -0.05 -0.85 1.32
C GLU A 93 -1.15 -0.92 2.38
N ASN A 94 -0.83 -1.51 3.53
CA ASN A 94 -1.78 -1.81 4.61
C ASN A 94 -3.01 -2.64 4.21
N GLY A 95 -3.00 -3.32 3.07
CA GLY A 95 -4.10 -4.16 2.61
C GLY A 95 -4.38 -5.40 3.48
N ASN A 96 -3.53 -5.63 4.49
CA ASN A 96 -3.69 -6.63 5.53
C ASN A 96 -4.27 -6.06 6.84
N SER A 97 -4.91 -4.89 6.77
CA SER A 97 -5.53 -4.20 7.91
C SER A 97 -6.73 -3.36 7.46
N PRO A 98 -7.65 -3.00 8.38
CA PRO A 98 -8.77 -2.10 8.06
C PRO A 98 -8.34 -0.66 7.78
N PHE A 99 -7.08 -0.31 8.04
CA PHE A 99 -6.51 1.03 7.81
C PHE A 99 -5.85 1.15 6.43
N TRP A 100 -6.41 0.50 5.46
CA TRP A 100 -5.95 0.45 4.08
C TRP A 100 -6.20 1.79 3.37
N PRO A 101 -5.14 2.56 2.99
CA PRO A 101 -5.30 3.82 2.29
C PRO A 101 -5.74 3.63 0.84
N ASP A 102 -6.41 4.65 0.29
CA ASP A 102 -6.89 4.63 -1.10
C ASP A 102 -5.76 4.90 -2.09
N LEU A 103 -4.83 5.79 -1.71
CA LEU A 103 -3.73 6.24 -2.54
C LEU A 103 -2.39 5.85 -1.93
N CYS A 104 -1.50 5.35 -2.79
CA CYS A 104 -0.08 5.18 -2.48
C CYS A 104 0.75 6.03 -3.44
N TRP A 105 1.63 6.86 -2.89
CA TRP A 105 2.48 7.78 -3.63
C TRP A 105 3.94 7.42 -3.43
N PHE A 106 4.72 7.55 -4.49
CA PHE A 106 6.18 7.48 -4.41
C PHE A 106 6.80 8.69 -5.08
N TYR A 107 7.89 9.20 -4.50
CA TYR A 107 8.71 10.26 -5.05
C TYR A 107 10.16 9.82 -5.14
N CYS A 108 10.74 9.91 -6.33
CA CYS A 108 12.13 9.57 -6.58
C CYS A 108 13.01 10.82 -6.50
N GLN A 109 13.56 11.09 -5.32
CA GLN A 109 14.53 12.19 -5.16
C GLN A 109 15.88 11.86 -5.81
N LYS A 110 16.32 10.60 -5.70
CA LYS A 110 17.53 10.09 -6.35
C LYS A 110 17.26 8.71 -6.93
N ALA A 111 17.36 8.60 -8.24
CA ALA A 111 17.14 7.36 -8.94
C ALA A 111 18.30 6.37 -8.70
N PRO A 112 18.02 5.05 -8.59
CA PRO A 112 19.05 4.03 -8.61
C PRO A 112 19.70 3.97 -9.98
N THR A 113 20.98 3.67 -10.03
CA THR A 113 21.72 3.44 -11.27
C THR A 113 21.58 2.01 -11.79
N GLN A 114 21.19 1.07 -10.90
CA GLN A 114 21.07 -0.35 -11.21
C GLN A 114 20.06 -1.00 -10.28
N GLY A 115 19.22 -1.90 -10.82
CA GLY A 115 18.25 -2.67 -10.06
C GLY A 115 17.30 -1.79 -9.24
N SER A 116 16.80 -2.31 -8.12
CA SER A 116 16.08 -1.51 -7.11
C SER A 116 14.74 -0.90 -7.56
N GLN A 117 14.16 -1.39 -8.66
CA GLN A 117 12.91 -0.86 -9.20
C GLN A 117 11.76 -1.11 -8.24
N THR A 118 10.84 -0.16 -8.17
CA THR A 118 9.48 -0.41 -7.68
C THR A 118 8.74 -1.18 -8.77
N THR A 119 8.01 -2.21 -8.37
CA THR A 119 7.17 -3.00 -9.29
C THR A 119 5.72 -2.61 -9.09
N VAL A 120 4.92 -2.67 -10.16
CA VAL A 120 3.48 -2.45 -10.15
C VAL A 120 2.77 -3.57 -10.90
N CYS A 121 1.63 -4.01 -10.38
CA CYS A 121 0.81 -5.05 -10.98
C CYS A 121 -0.67 -4.67 -10.87
N ASP A 122 -1.35 -4.54 -11.99
CA ASP A 122 -2.78 -4.18 -12.02
C ASP A 122 -3.64 -5.40 -11.62
N GLY A 123 -4.27 -5.32 -10.46
CA GLY A 123 -5.15 -6.36 -9.94
C GLY A 123 -6.36 -6.67 -10.82
N LYS A 124 -6.81 -5.69 -11.63
CA LYS A 124 -7.83 -5.90 -12.66
C LYS A 124 -7.30 -6.85 -13.74
N ALA A 125 -6.11 -6.58 -14.27
CA ALA A 125 -5.49 -7.45 -15.26
C ALA A 125 -5.24 -8.85 -14.70
N VAL A 126 -4.81 -8.96 -13.42
CA VAL A 126 -4.66 -10.26 -12.76
C VAL A 126 -6.00 -11.00 -12.75
N TYR A 127 -7.09 -10.37 -12.27
CA TYR A 127 -8.40 -10.99 -12.24
C TYR A 127 -8.88 -11.45 -13.64
N GLU A 128 -8.66 -10.64 -14.66
CA GLU A 128 -9.04 -10.97 -16.04
C GLU A 128 -8.27 -12.21 -16.59
N HIS A 129 -7.03 -12.41 -16.16
CA HIS A 129 -6.18 -13.53 -16.58
C HIS A 129 -6.27 -14.76 -15.68
N MET A 130 -6.91 -14.69 -14.49
CA MET A 130 -7.17 -15.85 -13.65
C MET A 130 -7.99 -16.89 -14.41
N ASN A 131 -7.66 -18.16 -14.22
CA ASN A 131 -8.51 -19.26 -14.67
C ASN A 131 -9.76 -19.43 -13.77
N ALA A 132 -10.69 -20.30 -14.18
CA ALA A 132 -11.94 -20.48 -13.45
C ALA A 132 -11.74 -21.02 -12.02
N ALA A 133 -10.75 -21.89 -11.81
CA ALA A 133 -10.46 -22.46 -10.48
C ALA A 133 -9.87 -21.39 -9.54
N GLN A 134 -8.94 -20.59 -10.03
CA GLN A 134 -8.34 -19.47 -9.28
C GLN A 134 -9.40 -18.44 -8.88
N ARG A 135 -10.27 -18.04 -9.82
CA ARG A 135 -11.38 -17.12 -9.52
C ARG A 135 -12.32 -17.72 -8.47
N ALA A 136 -12.74 -18.98 -8.66
CA ALA A 136 -13.62 -19.65 -7.70
C ALA A 136 -13.01 -19.70 -6.30
N ALA A 137 -11.73 -20.01 -6.17
CA ALA A 137 -11.05 -20.08 -4.87
C ALA A 137 -11.11 -18.74 -4.12
N PHE A 138 -10.83 -17.60 -4.80
CA PHE A 138 -10.76 -16.30 -4.16
C PHE A 138 -12.07 -15.49 -4.17
N THR A 139 -13.14 -15.99 -4.80
CA THR A 139 -14.48 -15.39 -4.74
C THR A 139 -15.45 -16.15 -3.84
N SER A 140 -15.16 -17.42 -3.54
CA SER A 140 -16.04 -18.25 -2.70
C SER A 140 -15.98 -17.89 -1.22
N GLN A 141 -14.89 -17.33 -0.77
CA GLN A 141 -14.69 -16.92 0.62
C GLN A 141 -13.60 -15.85 0.75
N ASP A 142 -13.66 -15.13 1.86
CA ASP A 142 -12.67 -14.14 2.23
C ASP A 142 -11.34 -14.78 2.63
N ILE A 143 -10.32 -13.97 2.72
CA ILE A 143 -9.02 -14.29 3.33
C ILE A 143 -8.91 -13.63 4.71
N VAL A 144 -8.14 -14.23 5.59
CA VAL A 144 -7.87 -13.73 6.93
C VAL A 144 -6.36 -13.56 7.11
N TYR A 145 -5.95 -12.35 7.38
CA TYR A 145 -4.60 -12.05 7.85
C TYR A 145 -4.57 -12.16 9.36
N SER A 146 -3.66 -12.96 9.91
CA SER A 146 -3.56 -13.16 11.34
C SER A 146 -2.12 -13.00 11.80
N ARG A 147 -1.90 -12.26 12.88
CA ARG A 147 -0.56 -12.05 13.43
C ARG A 147 -0.61 -11.97 14.95
N ARG A 148 0.43 -12.48 15.58
CA ARG A 148 0.67 -12.31 16.99
C ARG A 148 1.44 -11.01 17.23
N VAL A 149 0.99 -10.22 18.20
CA VAL A 149 1.65 -8.96 18.60
C VAL A 149 1.92 -9.03 20.10
N ASP A 150 3.20 -8.93 20.46
CA ASP A 150 3.63 -8.98 21.86
C ASP A 150 3.02 -7.86 22.70
N GLU A 151 2.81 -8.12 23.99
CA GLU A 151 2.17 -7.19 24.91
C GLU A 151 2.81 -5.80 24.89
N LYS A 152 4.13 -5.74 24.96
CA LYS A 152 4.85 -4.46 24.92
C LYS A 152 4.58 -3.69 23.61
N LYS A 153 4.50 -4.39 22.46
CA LYS A 153 4.29 -3.74 21.16
C LYS A 153 2.89 -3.15 21.04
N TRP A 154 1.83 -3.92 21.36
CA TRP A 154 0.48 -3.40 21.22
C TRP A 154 0.18 -2.31 22.26
N LYS A 155 0.72 -2.42 23.49
CA LYS A 155 0.61 -1.36 24.50
C LYS A 155 1.32 -0.07 24.06
N THR A 156 2.52 -0.17 23.48
CA THR A 156 3.25 0.99 22.95
C THR A 156 2.44 1.66 21.83
N TYR A 157 1.86 0.90 20.91
CA TYR A 157 1.00 1.43 19.86
C TYR A 157 -0.20 2.21 20.45
N ALA A 158 -0.93 1.59 21.39
CA ALA A 158 -2.09 2.22 22.01
C ALA A 158 -1.71 3.50 22.78
N LEU A 159 -0.59 3.49 23.50
CA LEU A 159 -0.07 4.66 24.23
C LEU A 159 0.19 5.84 23.28
N HIS A 160 0.87 5.57 22.15
CA HIS A 160 1.15 6.61 21.15
C HIS A 160 -0.12 7.11 20.45
N ALA A 161 -1.04 6.21 20.12
CA ALA A 161 -2.28 6.57 19.43
C ALA A 161 -3.23 7.40 20.30
N LEU A 162 -3.17 7.23 21.63
CA LEU A 162 -3.96 8.00 22.60
C LEU A 162 -3.28 9.30 23.04
N ALA A 163 -2.01 9.49 22.72
CA ALA A 163 -1.23 10.63 23.20
C ALA A 163 -1.93 11.97 22.86
N GLY A 164 -2.04 12.84 23.86
CA GLY A 164 -2.68 14.16 23.72
C GLY A 164 -4.20 14.16 23.85
N GLN A 165 -4.85 13.00 23.99
CA GLN A 165 -6.29 12.96 24.29
C GLN A 165 -6.55 13.22 25.77
N PRO A 166 -7.65 13.90 26.13
CA PRO A 166 -8.01 14.12 27.54
C PRO A 166 -8.18 12.79 28.29
N GLY A 167 -7.45 12.64 29.40
CA GLY A 167 -7.49 11.43 30.23
C GLY A 167 -6.72 10.22 29.69
N ALA A 168 -5.91 10.41 28.61
CA ALA A 168 -5.09 9.36 28.06
C ALA A 168 -4.07 8.83 29.09
N PRO A 169 -3.78 7.51 29.11
CA PRO A 169 -2.70 6.92 29.88
C PRO A 169 -1.36 7.57 29.54
N THR A 170 -0.48 7.72 30.55
CA THR A 170 0.84 8.32 30.37
C THR A 170 1.97 7.29 30.41
N THR A 171 1.69 6.08 30.87
CA THR A 171 2.67 4.98 30.94
C THR A 171 2.15 3.75 30.24
N ILE A 172 3.08 2.89 29.80
CA ILE A 172 2.76 1.64 29.11
C ILE A 172 2.01 0.65 30.04
N ASP A 173 2.26 0.73 31.35
CA ASP A 173 1.67 -0.16 32.36
C ASP A 173 0.19 0.16 32.56
N ASP A 174 -0.23 1.39 32.34
CA ASP A 174 -1.63 1.83 32.44
C ASP A 174 -2.48 1.46 31.22
N ILE A 175 -1.83 0.96 30.14
CA ILE A 175 -2.53 0.58 28.92
C ILE A 175 -3.26 -0.75 29.11
N THR A 176 -4.56 -0.73 28.82
CA THR A 176 -5.45 -1.90 28.83
C THR A 176 -5.90 -2.27 27.41
N LEU A 177 -6.55 -3.43 27.27
CA LEU A 177 -7.16 -3.81 26.01
C LEU A 177 -8.26 -2.84 25.56
N GLU A 178 -9.00 -2.25 26.49
CA GLU A 178 -10.02 -1.24 26.18
C GLU A 178 -9.40 -0.03 25.50
N HIS A 179 -8.22 0.40 25.96
CA HIS A 179 -7.46 1.46 25.30
C HIS A 179 -7.03 1.06 23.89
N LEU A 180 -6.61 -0.19 23.67
CA LEU A 180 -6.29 -0.70 22.34
C LEU A 180 -7.55 -0.71 21.44
N TYR A 181 -8.66 -1.23 21.94
CA TYR A 181 -9.92 -1.23 21.18
C TYR A 181 -10.35 0.17 20.78
N ALA A 182 -10.20 1.17 21.65
CA ALA A 182 -10.58 2.54 21.35
C ALA A 182 -9.80 3.14 20.16
N VAL A 183 -8.55 2.70 19.92
CA VAL A 183 -7.68 3.25 18.86
C VAL A 183 -7.54 2.33 17.65
N ALA A 184 -7.76 1.02 17.83
CA ALA A 184 -7.61 0.03 16.78
C ALA A 184 -8.96 -0.52 16.31
N GLN A 185 -10.07 -0.09 16.90
CA GLN A 185 -11.39 -0.61 16.56
C GLN A 185 -11.78 -0.22 15.13
N SER A 186 -12.14 -1.22 14.37
CA SER A 186 -12.81 -1.06 13.08
C SER A 186 -14.01 -2.01 13.06
N ASP A 187 -15.15 -1.53 12.64
CA ASP A 187 -16.35 -2.34 12.48
C ASP A 187 -16.28 -3.31 11.29
N VAL A 188 -15.16 -3.26 10.55
CA VAL A 188 -14.99 -4.03 9.31
C VAL A 188 -13.90 -5.09 9.49
N GLY A 189 -14.33 -6.33 9.66
CA GLY A 189 -13.49 -7.54 9.53
C GLY A 189 -12.36 -7.73 10.54
N MET A 190 -12.24 -6.87 11.56
CA MET A 190 -11.15 -6.94 12.54
C MET A 190 -11.55 -7.71 13.79
N ARG A 191 -10.62 -8.53 14.30
CA ARG A 191 -10.75 -9.21 15.58
C ARG A 191 -9.43 -9.14 16.34
N ILE A 192 -9.53 -8.94 17.67
CA ILE A 192 -8.40 -8.96 18.58
C ILE A 192 -8.73 -9.94 19.70
N ASP A 193 -7.91 -10.98 19.86
CA ASP A 193 -8.00 -11.96 20.92
C ASP A 193 -6.79 -11.82 21.84
N LYS A 194 -7.02 -11.70 23.16
CA LYS A 194 -5.93 -11.73 24.16
C LYS A 194 -5.43 -13.15 24.33
N LEU A 195 -4.11 -13.32 24.39
CA LEU A 195 -3.44 -14.59 24.68
C LEU A 195 -3.03 -14.67 26.15
N ASP A 196 -2.77 -15.89 26.63
CA ASP A 196 -2.45 -16.16 28.04
C ASP A 196 -1.16 -15.48 28.52
N ASP A 197 -0.23 -15.22 27.60
CA ASP A 197 1.05 -14.57 27.86
C ASP A 197 1.02 -13.02 27.75
N GLY A 198 -0.18 -12.45 27.65
CA GLY A 198 -0.38 -11.01 27.50
C GLY A 198 -0.27 -10.47 26.09
N ALA A 199 0.24 -11.25 25.14
CA ALA A 199 0.19 -10.91 23.73
C ALA A 199 -1.25 -10.88 23.21
N ILE A 200 -1.45 -10.34 22.01
CA ILE A 200 -2.72 -10.42 21.29
C ILE A 200 -2.53 -11.18 19.98
N ARG A 201 -3.60 -11.83 19.52
CA ARG A 201 -3.76 -12.21 18.13
C ARG A 201 -4.67 -11.18 17.46
N TYR A 202 -4.11 -10.51 16.48
CA TYR A 202 -4.83 -9.59 15.62
C TYR A 202 -5.20 -10.31 14.32
N SER A 203 -6.46 -10.25 13.94
CA SER A 203 -6.94 -10.83 12.68
C SER A 203 -7.77 -9.82 11.91
N PHE A 204 -7.59 -9.83 10.59
CA PHE A 204 -8.36 -9.01 9.67
C PHE A 204 -8.88 -9.86 8.51
N GLN A 205 -10.20 -9.90 8.38
CA GLN A 205 -10.89 -10.63 7.31
C GLN A 205 -11.31 -9.66 6.21
N THR A 206 -11.00 -10.00 4.97
CA THR A 206 -11.33 -9.19 3.79
C THR A 206 -11.42 -10.07 2.55
N PRO A 207 -12.22 -9.71 1.53
CA PRO A 207 -12.12 -10.36 0.23
C PRO A 207 -10.71 -10.24 -0.37
N ALA A 208 -10.26 -11.28 -1.07
CA ALA A 208 -9.01 -11.20 -1.85
C ALA A 208 -9.20 -10.46 -3.18
N ILE A 209 -10.43 -10.41 -3.66
CA ILE A 209 -10.85 -9.71 -4.87
C ILE A 209 -11.81 -8.61 -4.45
N ILE A 210 -11.42 -7.36 -4.69
CA ILE A 210 -12.16 -6.17 -4.26
C ILE A 210 -12.49 -5.26 -5.44
N GLY A 211 -13.47 -4.36 -5.23
CA GLY A 211 -13.69 -3.22 -6.13
C GLY A 211 -12.71 -2.08 -5.85
N SER A 212 -12.37 -1.30 -6.87
CA SER A 212 -11.65 -0.04 -6.65
C SER A 212 -12.55 0.94 -5.90
N ARG A 213 -12.02 1.58 -4.84
CA ARG A 213 -12.74 2.64 -4.13
C ARG A 213 -12.78 3.94 -4.93
N LEU A 214 -11.84 4.10 -5.85
CA LEU A 214 -11.79 5.26 -6.74
C LEU A 214 -12.71 5.10 -7.95
N ASN A 215 -12.92 3.88 -8.41
CA ASN A 215 -13.74 3.59 -9.59
C ASN A 215 -14.79 2.52 -9.29
N THR A 216 -16.00 2.93 -8.97
CA THR A 216 -17.11 2.03 -8.64
C THR A 216 -17.53 1.10 -9.78
N LYS A 217 -17.07 1.33 -11.02
CA LYS A 217 -17.28 0.42 -12.15
C LYS A 217 -16.27 -0.72 -12.18
N GLU A 218 -15.12 -0.56 -11.55
CA GLU A 218 -14.09 -1.59 -11.39
C GLU A 218 -14.40 -2.42 -10.16
N THR A 219 -15.13 -3.51 -10.34
CA THR A 219 -15.66 -4.31 -9.24
C THR A 219 -14.81 -5.52 -8.88
N HIS A 220 -13.80 -5.85 -9.70
CA HIS A 220 -13.01 -7.07 -9.52
C HIS A 220 -11.52 -6.81 -9.76
N ASN A 221 -10.79 -6.59 -8.68
CA ASN A 221 -9.35 -6.51 -8.69
C ASN A 221 -8.78 -7.53 -7.72
N PHE A 222 -7.83 -8.36 -8.17
CA PHE A 222 -7.00 -9.14 -7.26
C PHE A 222 -5.97 -8.19 -6.65
N ALA A 223 -6.44 -7.43 -5.66
CA ALA A 223 -5.66 -6.40 -4.98
C ALA A 223 -5.68 -6.69 -3.47
N ASN A 224 -4.55 -7.12 -2.93
CA ASN A 224 -4.43 -7.64 -1.57
C ASN A 224 -2.95 -7.61 -1.12
N SER A 225 -2.64 -8.21 0.02
CA SER A 225 -1.27 -8.28 0.55
C SER A 225 -0.83 -9.72 0.83
N ILE A 226 -1.34 -10.70 0.06
CA ILE A 226 -1.00 -12.12 0.24
C ILE A 226 0.51 -12.34 0.06
N PHE A 227 1.13 -11.70 -0.94
CA PHE A 227 2.56 -11.79 -1.23
C PHE A 227 3.39 -10.72 -0.56
N GLY A 228 2.74 -9.84 0.21
CA GLY A 228 3.38 -8.71 0.88
C GLY A 228 4.32 -9.12 2.01
N PRO A 229 5.18 -8.20 2.44
CA PRO A 229 6.06 -8.44 3.56
C PRO A 229 5.27 -8.56 4.86
N SER A 230 5.71 -9.48 5.72
CA SER A 230 5.18 -9.64 7.07
C SER A 230 5.72 -8.58 8.05
N ASN A 231 5.90 -7.37 7.60
CA ASN A 231 6.49 -6.21 8.29
C ASN A 231 6.56 -6.31 9.83
N ASN A 232 7.76 -6.44 10.38
CA ASN A 232 8.11 -6.27 11.81
C ASN A 232 7.36 -7.16 12.83
N TYR A 233 6.50 -8.06 12.38
CA TYR A 233 5.78 -9.04 13.21
C TYR A 233 6.23 -10.45 12.83
N GLU A 234 5.98 -11.41 13.71
CA GLU A 234 6.02 -12.82 13.32
C GLU A 234 5.20 -12.99 12.03
N THR A 235 5.65 -13.84 11.12
CA THR A 235 5.02 -14.04 9.82
C THR A 235 3.51 -14.12 9.98
N PRO A 236 2.72 -13.24 9.34
CA PRO A 236 1.28 -13.33 9.42
C PRO A 236 0.85 -14.66 8.83
N VAL A 237 0.01 -15.39 9.54
CA VAL A 237 -0.67 -16.56 8.99
C VAL A 237 -1.80 -16.03 8.13
N ILE A 238 -1.81 -16.40 6.84
CA ILE A 238 -2.89 -16.06 5.91
C ILE A 238 -3.66 -17.35 5.62
N THR A 239 -4.97 -17.32 5.88
CA THR A 239 -5.87 -18.45 5.65
C THR A 239 -7.10 -17.98 4.88
N PHE A 240 -7.90 -18.91 4.41
CA PHE A 240 -9.28 -18.64 4.07
C PHE A 240 -10.13 -18.38 5.33
N ALA A 241 -11.32 -17.82 5.15
CA ALA A 241 -12.21 -17.44 6.26
C ALA A 241 -12.68 -18.64 7.10
N ASP A 242 -12.72 -19.84 6.54
CA ASP A 242 -13.04 -21.08 7.23
C ASP A 242 -11.85 -21.63 8.06
N GLY A 243 -10.70 -20.94 8.04
CA GLY A 243 -9.48 -21.33 8.72
C GLY A 243 -8.59 -22.31 7.94
N SER A 244 -9.01 -22.75 6.75
CA SER A 244 -8.17 -23.61 5.91
C SER A 244 -6.99 -22.81 5.32
N PRO A 245 -5.81 -23.44 5.16
CA PRO A 245 -4.69 -22.78 4.51
C PRO A 245 -4.99 -22.56 3.02
N ILE A 246 -4.50 -21.47 2.47
CA ILE A 246 -4.46 -21.30 1.00
C ILE A 246 -3.44 -22.32 0.46
N PRO A 247 -3.83 -23.20 -0.48
CA PRO A 247 -2.92 -24.23 -1.00
C PRO A 247 -1.64 -23.62 -1.59
N ASP A 248 -0.48 -24.18 -1.28
CA ASP A 248 0.82 -23.71 -1.79
C ASP A 248 0.87 -23.71 -3.32
N THR A 249 0.23 -24.68 -3.97
CA THR A 249 0.12 -24.73 -5.43
C THR A 249 -0.66 -23.55 -5.98
N LEU A 250 -1.76 -23.17 -5.33
CA LEU A 250 -2.55 -22.02 -5.74
C LEU A 250 -1.77 -20.71 -5.52
N LEU A 251 -1.04 -20.61 -4.40
CA LEU A 251 -0.17 -19.44 -4.14
C LEU A 251 0.93 -19.32 -5.20
N ALA A 252 1.59 -20.41 -5.56
CA ALA A 252 2.63 -20.41 -6.59
C ALA A 252 2.07 -20.02 -7.98
N GLU A 253 0.93 -20.59 -8.39
CA GLU A 253 0.27 -20.23 -9.64
C GLU A 253 -0.13 -18.75 -9.68
N MET A 254 -0.61 -18.21 -8.57
CA MET A 254 -0.97 -16.80 -8.49
C MET A 254 0.25 -15.87 -8.46
N ASP A 255 1.35 -16.26 -7.81
CA ASP A 255 2.60 -15.49 -7.84
C ASP A 255 3.17 -15.45 -9.27
N ASP A 256 3.20 -16.56 -9.97
CA ASP A 256 3.61 -16.66 -11.38
C ASP A 256 2.74 -15.77 -12.30
N LEU A 257 1.42 -15.82 -12.13
CA LEU A 257 0.49 -14.98 -12.88
C LEU A 257 0.75 -13.50 -12.59
N CYS A 258 0.83 -13.11 -11.34
CA CYS A 258 1.11 -11.73 -10.94
C CYS A 258 2.47 -11.27 -11.47
N GLU A 259 3.53 -12.08 -11.36
CA GLU A 259 4.86 -11.73 -11.90
C GLU A 259 4.83 -11.53 -13.41
N SER A 260 4.05 -12.34 -14.16
CA SER A 260 3.90 -12.22 -15.62
C SER A 260 3.25 -10.91 -16.07
N LEU A 261 2.46 -10.28 -15.20
CA LEU A 261 1.75 -9.02 -15.43
C LEU A 261 2.43 -7.83 -14.72
N THR A 262 3.50 -8.10 -13.97
CA THR A 262 4.24 -7.09 -13.23
C THR A 262 5.14 -6.29 -14.16
N VAL A 263 5.19 -5.00 -13.92
CA VAL A 263 6.03 -4.06 -14.65
C VAL A 263 6.93 -3.30 -13.68
N ASP A 264 8.17 -3.10 -14.09
CA ASP A 264 9.14 -2.32 -13.34
C ASP A 264 8.98 -0.82 -13.63
N VAL A 265 8.91 -0.01 -12.60
CA VAL A 265 9.03 1.44 -12.74
C VAL A 265 10.49 1.79 -12.97
N GLY A 266 10.81 2.19 -14.19
CA GLY A 266 12.14 2.68 -14.56
C GLY A 266 12.34 4.10 -14.02
N TRP A 267 12.75 4.21 -12.75
CA TRP A 267 12.89 5.47 -12.05
C TRP A 267 13.80 6.46 -12.77
N GLN A 268 13.36 7.69 -12.90
CA GLN A 268 14.16 8.85 -13.18
C GLN A 268 14.10 9.81 -11.99
N GLN A 269 15.15 10.59 -11.80
CA GLN A 269 15.15 11.60 -10.74
C GLN A 269 14.01 12.59 -10.96
N GLY A 270 13.25 12.84 -9.90
CA GLY A 270 12.07 13.69 -9.95
C GLY A 270 10.77 12.98 -10.35
N ASP A 271 10.79 11.68 -10.67
CA ASP A 271 9.54 10.95 -10.93
C ASP A 271 8.66 10.91 -9.68
N ILE A 272 7.35 11.09 -9.89
CA ILE A 272 6.31 10.77 -8.91
C ILE A 272 5.46 9.64 -9.48
N VAL A 273 5.20 8.62 -8.67
CA VAL A 273 4.24 7.56 -8.99
C VAL A 273 3.05 7.68 -8.05
N LEU A 274 1.85 7.72 -8.63
CA LEU A 274 0.58 7.70 -7.91
C LEU A 274 -0.16 6.42 -8.26
N ILE A 275 -0.60 5.68 -7.24
CA ILE A 275 -1.22 4.36 -7.36
C ILE A 275 -2.60 4.38 -6.71
N ASP A 276 -3.62 3.86 -7.41
CA ASP A 276 -4.86 3.38 -6.79
C ASP A 276 -4.52 2.11 -5.99
N ASN A 277 -4.35 2.29 -4.70
CA ASN A 277 -3.93 1.22 -3.79
C ASN A 277 -5.03 0.18 -3.53
N THR A 278 -6.23 0.37 -4.08
CA THR A 278 -7.34 -0.58 -4.03
C THR A 278 -7.52 -1.36 -5.33
N ARG A 279 -6.67 -1.09 -6.33
CA ARG A 279 -6.64 -1.75 -7.62
C ARG A 279 -5.27 -2.32 -7.96
N VAL A 280 -4.21 -1.58 -7.69
CA VAL A 280 -2.86 -1.90 -8.15
C VAL A 280 -1.98 -2.29 -6.97
N MET A 281 -1.46 -3.50 -6.99
CA MET A 281 -0.42 -3.95 -6.07
C MET A 281 0.93 -3.39 -6.49
N HIS A 282 1.79 -3.14 -5.52
CA HIS A 282 3.17 -2.76 -5.76
C HIS A 282 4.14 -3.63 -4.95
N GLY A 283 5.38 -3.60 -5.36
CA GLY A 283 6.47 -4.30 -4.70
C GLY A 283 7.81 -3.65 -5.02
N ARG A 284 8.87 -4.38 -4.82
CA ARG A 284 10.23 -3.87 -5.07
C ARG A 284 11.16 -5.00 -5.47
N ARG A 285 11.92 -4.82 -6.54
CA ARG A 285 13.07 -5.67 -6.84
C ARG A 285 14.12 -5.52 -5.74
N ARG A 286 15.03 -6.50 -5.61
CA ARG A 286 16.14 -6.39 -4.67
C ARG A 286 16.90 -5.09 -4.87
N ILE A 287 17.27 -4.42 -3.77
CA ILE A 287 18.07 -3.20 -3.83
C ILE A 287 19.53 -3.57 -4.12
N GLU A 288 20.00 -3.23 -5.30
CA GLU A 288 21.40 -3.39 -5.73
C GLU A 288 22.17 -2.09 -5.54
N ASP A 289 21.57 -0.97 -5.91
CA ASP A 289 22.12 0.37 -5.66
C ASP A 289 21.52 0.96 -4.37
N LYS A 290 22.39 1.07 -3.36
CA LYS A 290 22.02 1.63 -2.05
C LYS A 290 21.98 3.17 -2.06
N ASP A 291 22.55 3.79 -3.06
CA ASP A 291 22.62 5.25 -3.20
C ASP A 291 21.38 5.79 -3.95
N ARG A 292 20.21 5.31 -3.56
CA ARG A 292 18.93 5.77 -4.03
C ARG A 292 18.17 6.45 -2.90
N THR A 293 17.28 7.37 -3.26
CA THR A 293 16.37 8.00 -2.30
C THR A 293 14.97 8.05 -2.87
N ILE A 294 14.11 7.21 -2.33
CA ILE A 294 12.67 7.14 -2.65
C ILE A 294 11.89 7.45 -1.37
N PHE A 295 10.90 8.29 -1.50
CA PHE A 295 9.91 8.56 -0.46
C PHE A 295 8.58 7.95 -0.84
N ASN A 296 7.76 7.61 0.15
CA ASN A 296 6.36 7.31 -0.08
C ASN A 296 5.46 8.21 0.78
N ALA A 297 4.20 8.30 0.39
CA ALA A 297 3.14 8.86 1.18
C ALA A 297 1.86 8.03 0.97
N LEU A 298 1.02 7.98 1.98
CA LEU A 298 -0.21 7.21 1.98
C LEU A 298 -1.37 8.13 2.33
N SER A 299 -2.48 8.02 1.61
CA SER A 299 -3.58 8.94 1.82
C SER A 299 -4.93 8.35 1.42
N TYR A 300 -5.98 9.06 1.82
CA TYR A 300 -7.37 8.73 1.52
C TYR A 300 -8.00 9.87 0.68
N VAL A 301 -8.97 9.55 -0.15
CA VAL A 301 -9.77 10.51 -0.92
C VAL A 301 -11.17 10.70 -0.32
#